data_7b7cb85d10b8f3c5be34a93121bb5685
#
_entry.id   7b7cb85d10b8f3c5be34a93121bb5685
#
_cell.length_a   1.000
_cell.length_b   1.000
_cell.length_c   1.000
_cell.angle_alpha   90.00
_cell.angle_beta   90.00
_cell.angle_gamma   90.00
#
_symmetry.space_group_name_H-M   'P 1'
#
loop_
_entity.id
_entity.type
_entity.pdbx_description
1 polymer ?
#
loop_
_entity_poly.entity_id
_entity_poly.type
_entity_poly.pdbx_seq_one_letter_code
_entity_poly.pdbx_strand_id
1 'polypeptide(L)'
;MEYSRDTEFLKDYIKIKPLLRIGNKIPNCDNYPILKICIDDDKELLEKYKDSVNRHNFKVSKSFYPDSGFDLFFPESLDIPNMQDKACLVNLKVKCEMISRIDTEPLSYYIYPRSSISKTPLMLANHAGIIDTGYRGNLMTAVRNLSNENNYTIEKHSRL
;
A
#
# COMPACT_ATOMS: atom_id res chain seq x y z
N MET A 1 3.46 30.11 -5.52
CA MET A 1 2.28 29.23 -5.63
C MET A 1 2.05 28.64 -4.24
N GLU A 2 1.11 29.20 -3.49
CA GLU A 2 0.71 28.64 -2.21
C GLU A 2 -0.08 27.36 -2.49
N TYR A 3 0.47 26.21 -2.12
CA TYR A 3 -0.30 25.00 -2.02
C TYR A 3 -1.24 25.14 -0.83
N SER A 4 -2.53 25.36 -1.09
CA SER A 4 -3.55 25.19 -0.06
C SER A 4 -3.46 23.75 0.43
N ARG A 5 -3.02 23.59 1.67
CA ARG A 5 -3.09 22.30 2.38
C ARG A 5 -4.56 22.04 2.66
N ASP A 6 -5.22 21.33 1.76
CA ASP A 6 -6.60 20.90 1.98
C ASP A 6 -6.62 19.95 3.18
N THR A 7 -6.78 20.54 4.35
CA THR A 7 -6.92 19.83 5.64
C THR A 7 -8.18 18.98 5.71
N GLU A 8 -9.10 19.16 4.79
CA GLU A 8 -10.36 18.43 4.71
C GLU A 8 -10.19 16.99 4.22
N PHE A 9 -9.10 16.72 3.49
CA PHE A 9 -8.73 15.40 2.99
C PHE A 9 -8.35 14.40 4.10
N LEU A 10 -8.25 14.85 5.35
CA LEU A 10 -7.64 14.12 6.46
C LEU A 10 -8.60 13.50 7.47
N LYS A 11 -9.92 13.62 7.28
CA LYS A 11 -10.88 13.25 8.33
C LYS A 11 -10.93 11.75 8.65
N ASP A 12 -10.52 10.86 7.73
CA ASP A 12 -10.63 9.41 7.89
C ASP A 12 -9.31 8.63 7.74
N TYR A 13 -8.18 9.24 8.11
CA TYR A 13 -6.88 8.57 8.00
C TYR A 13 -6.66 7.48 9.02
N ILE A 14 -6.36 6.30 8.53
CA ILE A 14 -5.71 5.26 9.32
C ILE A 14 -4.20 5.54 9.30
N LYS A 15 -3.63 5.90 10.45
CA LYS A 15 -2.18 6.13 10.58
C LYS A 15 -1.47 4.82 10.87
N ILE A 16 -0.56 4.45 9.98
CA ILE A 16 0.42 3.42 10.29
C ILE A 16 1.56 4.12 11.03
N LYS A 17 1.63 3.89 12.33
CA LYS A 17 2.72 4.41 13.16
C LYS A 17 3.75 3.31 13.35
N PRO A 18 5.04 3.56 13.13
CA PRO A 18 6.06 2.81 13.83
C PRO A 18 5.91 3.15 15.32
N LEU A 19 5.50 2.19 16.12
CA LEU A 19 5.31 2.39 17.56
C LEU A 19 6.66 2.45 18.26
N LEU A 20 6.85 3.52 19.05
CA LEU A 20 7.95 3.65 20.00
C LEU A 20 7.93 2.46 20.96
N ARG A 21 8.99 1.68 20.99
CA ARG A 21 9.27 0.79 22.12
C ARG A 21 9.77 1.62 23.29
N ILE A 22 9.05 1.55 24.40
CA ILE A 22 9.59 1.96 25.70
C ILE A 22 10.53 0.84 26.13
N GLY A 23 11.84 1.12 26.17
CA GLY A 23 12.85 0.22 26.72
C GLY A 23 13.96 -0.18 25.76
N ASN A 24 15.13 0.35 26.02
CA ASN A 24 16.49 -0.02 25.64
C ASN A 24 16.78 -0.52 24.20
N LYS A 25 17.45 0.36 23.46
CA LYS A 25 18.29 0.06 22.29
C LYS A 25 17.54 -0.41 21.04
N ILE A 26 16.66 0.42 20.55
CA ILE A 26 16.36 0.43 19.13
C ILE A 26 16.98 1.71 18.56
N PRO A 27 17.82 1.62 17.52
CA PRO A 27 18.37 2.82 16.91
C PRO A 27 17.22 3.70 16.42
N ASN A 28 17.20 4.93 16.90
CA ASN A 28 16.39 6.06 16.42
C ASN A 28 15.09 5.71 15.66
N CYS A 29 14.06 5.29 16.39
CA CYS A 29 12.72 5.11 15.84
C CYS A 29 12.11 6.43 15.31
N ASP A 30 12.74 7.55 15.59
CA ASP A 30 12.27 8.87 15.15
C ASP A 30 12.41 9.08 13.64
N ASN A 31 13.20 8.25 12.96
CA ASN A 31 13.46 8.37 11.51
C ASN A 31 12.52 7.54 10.62
N TYR A 32 11.59 6.76 11.19
CA TYR A 32 10.66 6.00 10.35
C TYR A 32 9.53 6.88 9.82
N PRO A 33 9.25 6.81 8.50
CA PRO A 33 8.14 7.56 7.93
C PRO A 33 6.79 7.06 8.44
N ILE A 34 5.78 7.90 8.33
CA ILE A 34 4.40 7.57 8.60
C ILE A 34 3.68 7.40 7.26
N LEU A 35 3.10 6.23 7.02
CA LEU A 35 2.17 6.03 5.91
C LEU A 35 0.75 6.31 6.39
N LYS A 36 0.09 7.28 5.77
CA LYS A 36 -1.32 7.57 5.95
C LYS A 36 -2.11 6.87 4.86
N ILE A 37 -3.24 6.27 5.22
CA ILE A 37 -4.11 5.54 4.28
C ILE A 37 -5.50 6.13 4.36
N CYS A 38 -6.10 6.38 3.20
CA CYS A 38 -7.48 6.84 3.07
C CYS A 38 -8.23 5.91 2.11
N ILE A 39 -9.43 5.50 2.49
CA ILE A 39 -10.33 4.68 1.68
C ILE A 39 -11.65 5.45 1.56
N ASP A 40 -12.06 5.70 0.30
CA ASP A 40 -13.32 6.36 0.00
C ASP A 40 -14.42 5.31 -0.13
N ASP A 41 -15.56 5.53 0.52
CA ASP A 41 -16.85 4.86 0.31
C ASP A 41 -16.91 3.32 0.25
N ASP A 42 -15.85 2.62 0.70
CA ASP A 42 -15.83 1.16 0.80
C ASP A 42 -15.64 0.74 2.27
N LYS A 43 -16.74 0.49 2.95
CA LYS A 43 -16.73 0.15 4.39
C LYS A 43 -16.02 -1.17 4.67
N GLU A 44 -16.17 -2.16 3.80
CA GLU A 44 -15.54 -3.48 4.00
C GLU A 44 -14.02 -3.38 3.83
N LEU A 45 -13.58 -2.70 2.77
CA LEU A 45 -12.16 -2.45 2.53
C LEU A 45 -11.56 -1.61 3.67
N LEU A 46 -12.29 -0.60 4.17
CA LEU A 46 -11.86 0.23 5.31
C LEU A 46 -11.62 -0.63 6.56
N GLU A 47 -12.55 -1.50 6.93
CA GLU A 47 -12.38 -2.38 8.10
C GLU A 47 -11.20 -3.34 7.88
N LYS A 48 -11.03 -3.87 6.67
CA LYS A 48 -9.87 -4.69 6.32
C LYS A 48 -8.55 -3.98 6.55
N TYR A 49 -8.46 -2.72 6.12
CA TYR A 49 -7.26 -1.91 6.35
C TYR A 49 -7.06 -1.55 7.82
N LYS A 50 -8.13 -1.23 8.59
CA LYS A 50 -8.03 -1.00 10.04
C LYS A 50 -7.42 -2.19 10.76
N ASP A 51 -7.90 -3.39 10.48
CA ASP A 51 -7.35 -4.62 11.07
C ASP A 51 -5.89 -4.85 10.68
N SER A 52 -5.56 -4.59 9.42
CA SER A 52 -4.19 -4.76 8.93
C SER A 52 -3.22 -3.76 9.56
N VAL A 53 -3.63 -2.49 9.68
CA VAL A 53 -2.87 -1.43 10.36
C VAL A 53 -2.62 -1.78 11.82
N ASN A 54 -3.66 -2.21 12.53
CA ASN A 54 -3.54 -2.59 13.95
C ASN A 54 -2.56 -3.75 14.14
N ARG A 55 -2.65 -4.78 13.28
CA ARG A 55 -1.71 -5.92 13.33
C ARG A 55 -0.28 -5.51 12.98
N HIS A 56 -0.11 -4.67 11.96
CA HIS A 56 1.21 -4.17 11.56
C HIS A 56 1.84 -3.36 12.69
N ASN A 57 1.11 -2.40 13.25
CA ASN A 57 1.59 -1.56 14.35
C ASN A 57 1.93 -2.40 15.59
N PHE A 58 1.13 -3.42 15.91
CA PHE A 58 1.43 -4.34 17.01
C PHE A 58 2.72 -5.13 16.73
N LYS A 59 2.89 -5.69 15.53
CA LYS A 59 4.12 -6.41 15.17
C LYS A 59 5.35 -5.51 15.27
N VAL A 60 5.30 -4.31 14.68
CA VAL A 60 6.40 -3.34 14.73
C VAL A 60 6.79 -3.01 16.16
N SER A 61 5.80 -2.90 17.08
CA SER A 61 6.07 -2.62 18.49
C SER A 61 6.73 -3.77 19.24
N LYS A 62 6.67 -5.00 18.74
CA LYS A 62 7.16 -6.22 19.39
C LYS A 62 8.37 -6.84 18.72
N SER A 63 8.63 -6.54 17.46
CA SER A 63 9.70 -7.16 16.68
C SER A 63 10.97 -6.30 16.66
N PHE A 64 12.12 -6.95 16.73
CA PHE A 64 13.41 -6.33 16.42
C PHE A 64 13.60 -6.11 14.92
N TYR A 65 12.92 -6.93 14.09
CA TYR A 65 13.01 -6.92 12.65
C TYR A 65 11.60 -6.70 12.09
N PRO A 66 11.15 -5.44 11.97
CA PRO A 66 9.84 -5.14 11.41
C PRO A 66 9.77 -5.51 9.93
N ASP A 67 8.55 -5.76 9.46
CA ASP A 67 8.29 -5.97 8.03
C ASP A 67 8.76 -4.74 7.23
N SER A 68 9.37 -4.98 6.06
CA SER A 68 9.94 -3.91 5.21
C SER A 68 8.87 -3.08 4.50
N GLY A 69 7.63 -3.54 4.44
CA GLY A 69 6.54 -2.87 3.76
C GLY A 69 5.19 -3.13 4.40
N PHE A 70 4.21 -2.40 3.92
CA PHE A 70 2.80 -2.57 4.29
C PHE A 70 2.02 -3.13 3.11
N ASP A 71 1.19 -4.16 3.37
CA ASP A 71 0.42 -4.83 2.34
C ASP A 71 -0.77 -4.01 1.85
N LEU A 72 -0.92 -3.91 0.54
CA LEU A 72 -2.12 -3.40 -0.12
C LEU A 72 -3.03 -4.57 -0.52
N PHE A 73 -4.34 -4.32 -0.56
CA PHE A 73 -5.35 -5.31 -0.87
C PHE A 73 -6.05 -5.01 -2.19
N PHE A 74 -6.38 -6.05 -2.95
CA PHE A 74 -7.31 -5.93 -4.06
C PHE A 74 -8.72 -5.74 -3.51
N PRO A 75 -9.44 -4.68 -3.92
CA PRO A 75 -10.74 -4.34 -3.32
C PRO A 75 -11.86 -5.30 -3.69
N GLU A 76 -11.73 -5.99 -4.81
CA GLU A 76 -12.72 -6.91 -5.36
C GLU A 76 -12.06 -8.07 -6.09
N SER A 77 -12.82 -9.13 -6.38
CA SER A 77 -12.34 -10.20 -7.26
C SER A 77 -12.30 -9.70 -8.71
N LEU A 78 -11.20 -9.96 -9.39
CA LEU A 78 -10.93 -9.47 -10.74
C LEU A 78 -10.38 -10.57 -11.63
N ASP A 79 -10.97 -10.73 -12.79
CA ASP A 79 -10.41 -11.58 -13.82
C ASP A 79 -9.41 -10.79 -14.67
N ILE A 80 -8.15 -11.20 -14.61
CA ILE A 80 -7.09 -10.64 -15.43
C ILE A 80 -6.99 -11.46 -16.69
N PRO A 81 -7.40 -10.90 -17.83
CA PRO A 81 -7.40 -11.62 -19.09
C PRO A 81 -5.98 -11.95 -19.54
N ASN A 82 -5.88 -13.03 -20.28
CA ASN A 82 -4.66 -13.39 -20.98
C ASN A 82 -4.45 -12.44 -22.19
N MET A 83 -3.88 -11.28 -21.93
CA MET A 83 -3.46 -10.32 -22.97
C MET A 83 -1.96 -10.11 -22.83
N GLN A 84 -1.18 -10.92 -23.55
CA GLN A 84 0.29 -10.94 -23.42
C GLN A 84 0.95 -9.59 -23.72
N ASP A 85 0.35 -8.78 -24.56
CA ASP A 85 0.85 -7.48 -25.01
C ASP A 85 0.38 -6.29 -24.15
N LYS A 86 -0.61 -6.48 -23.28
CA LYS A 86 -1.23 -5.40 -22.49
C LYS A 86 -1.28 -5.71 -21.01
N ALA A 87 -1.20 -4.65 -20.21
CA ALA A 87 -1.43 -4.73 -18.78
C ALA A 87 -2.85 -4.24 -18.44
N CYS A 88 -3.46 -4.89 -17.45
CA CYS A 88 -4.69 -4.40 -16.82
C CYS A 88 -4.31 -3.41 -15.72
N LEU A 89 -4.84 -2.21 -15.81
CA LEU A 89 -4.68 -1.19 -14.79
C LEU A 89 -5.78 -1.38 -13.72
N VAL A 90 -5.39 -1.81 -12.53
CA VAL A 90 -6.30 -2.10 -11.42
C VAL A 90 -6.29 -0.97 -10.43
N ASN A 91 -7.48 -0.42 -10.12
CA ASN A 91 -7.67 0.57 -9.08
C ASN A 91 -7.78 -0.12 -7.71
N LEU A 92 -6.85 0.16 -6.81
CA LEU A 92 -6.85 -0.42 -5.46
C LEU A 92 -7.81 0.27 -4.49
N LYS A 93 -8.52 1.32 -4.92
CA LYS A 93 -9.49 2.10 -4.13
C LYS A 93 -8.90 2.61 -2.80
N VAL A 94 -7.60 2.83 -2.78
CA VAL A 94 -6.87 3.33 -1.63
C VAL A 94 -5.97 4.49 -2.04
N LYS A 95 -5.97 5.54 -1.26
CA LYS A 95 -5.06 6.69 -1.39
C LYS A 95 -4.08 6.66 -0.24
N CYS A 96 -2.82 6.97 -0.54
CA CYS A 96 -1.77 6.96 0.48
C CYS A 96 -0.95 8.25 0.42
N GLU A 97 -0.46 8.65 1.58
CA GLU A 97 0.54 9.69 1.74
C GLU A 97 1.62 9.21 2.70
N MET A 98 2.87 9.24 2.26
CA MET A 98 3.99 9.00 3.16
C MET A 98 4.57 10.34 3.60
N ILE A 99 4.81 10.50 4.90
CA ILE A 99 5.41 11.71 5.46
C ILE A 99 6.60 11.36 6.35
N SER A 100 7.58 12.24 6.34
CA SER A 100 8.66 12.23 7.32
C SER A 100 8.08 12.49 8.71
N ARG A 101 8.58 11.78 9.70
CA ARG A 101 8.17 11.97 11.09
C ARG A 101 8.82 13.18 11.74
N ILE A 102 9.97 13.59 11.24
CA ILE A 102 10.79 14.66 11.82
C ILE A 102 10.21 16.03 11.50
N ASP A 103 9.95 16.26 10.22
CA ASP A 103 9.58 17.56 9.67
C ASP A 103 8.19 17.58 9.02
N THR A 104 7.52 16.43 9.01
CA THR A 104 6.21 16.24 8.37
C THR A 104 6.19 16.44 6.85
N GLU A 105 7.37 16.54 6.22
CA GLU A 105 7.46 16.70 4.77
C GLU A 105 6.99 15.44 4.04
N PRO A 106 6.31 15.59 2.88
CA PRO A 106 5.89 14.45 2.08
C PRO A 106 7.09 13.70 1.50
N LEU A 107 7.00 12.38 1.49
CA LEU A 107 8.01 11.47 0.93
C LEU A 107 7.44 10.69 -0.24
N SER A 108 8.27 10.43 -1.25
CA SER A 108 7.98 9.44 -2.28
C SER A 108 8.10 8.03 -1.70
N TYR A 109 7.41 7.07 -2.31
CA TYR A 109 7.49 5.67 -1.92
C TYR A 109 7.25 4.75 -3.12
N TYR A 110 7.47 3.46 -2.91
CA TYR A 110 7.37 2.46 -3.97
C TYR A 110 6.31 1.43 -3.64
N ILE A 111 5.68 0.91 -4.70
CA ILE A 111 4.82 -0.27 -4.65
C ILE A 111 5.57 -1.41 -5.33
N TYR A 112 5.74 -2.51 -4.61
CA TYR A 112 6.36 -3.74 -5.10
C TYR A 112 5.39 -4.91 -4.98
N PRO A 113 5.48 -5.88 -5.87
CA PRO A 113 4.77 -7.13 -5.67
C PRO A 113 5.38 -7.90 -4.49
N ARG A 114 4.54 -8.69 -3.83
CA ARG A 114 5.02 -9.65 -2.82
C ARG A 114 5.68 -10.84 -3.51
N SER A 115 6.54 -11.55 -2.78
CA SER A 115 7.15 -12.79 -3.27
C SER A 115 6.12 -13.86 -3.69
N SER A 116 4.90 -13.82 -3.14
CA SER A 116 3.80 -14.72 -3.51
C SER A 116 3.33 -14.57 -4.95
N ILE A 117 3.60 -13.45 -5.62
CA ILE A 117 3.27 -13.27 -7.04
C ILE A 117 3.96 -14.32 -7.92
N SER A 118 5.13 -14.80 -7.50
CA SER A 118 5.89 -15.85 -8.21
C SER A 118 5.16 -17.20 -8.31
N LYS A 119 4.09 -17.39 -7.52
CA LYS A 119 3.24 -18.60 -7.54
C LYS A 119 2.02 -18.43 -8.45
N THR A 120 1.93 -17.33 -9.15
CA THR A 120 0.84 -16.96 -10.05
C THR A 120 1.42 -16.69 -11.45
N PRO A 121 0.61 -16.67 -12.51
CA PRO A 121 1.06 -16.23 -13.82
C PRO A 121 1.13 -14.70 -13.93
N LEU A 122 0.98 -13.98 -12.84
CA LEU A 122 0.91 -12.53 -12.85
C LEU A 122 2.29 -11.89 -12.68
N MET A 123 2.44 -10.72 -13.27
CA MET A 123 3.57 -9.83 -12.99
C MET A 123 3.10 -8.38 -12.91
N LEU A 124 3.84 -7.57 -12.18
CA LEU A 124 3.68 -6.12 -12.20
C LEU A 124 4.34 -5.58 -13.48
N ALA A 125 3.56 -4.97 -14.37
CA ALA A 125 4.03 -4.61 -15.71
C ALA A 125 5.11 -3.51 -15.71
N ASN A 126 5.13 -2.66 -14.67
CA ASN A 126 6.16 -1.63 -14.46
C ASN A 126 7.25 -2.06 -13.46
N HIS A 127 7.29 -3.32 -13.03
CA HIS A 127 8.21 -3.91 -12.04
C HIS A 127 8.11 -3.26 -10.66
N ALA A 128 8.12 -1.93 -10.57
CA ALA A 128 7.91 -1.15 -9.35
C ALA A 128 7.05 0.08 -9.69
N GLY A 129 6.04 0.32 -8.88
CA GLY A 129 5.26 1.56 -8.95
C GLY A 129 5.97 2.65 -8.17
N ILE A 130 6.32 3.76 -8.82
CA ILE A 130 6.89 4.95 -8.16
C ILE A 130 5.74 5.90 -7.85
N ILE A 131 5.60 6.27 -6.58
CA ILE A 131 4.56 7.20 -6.12
C ILE A 131 5.23 8.50 -5.68
N ASP A 132 4.94 9.55 -6.41
CA ASP A 132 5.49 10.88 -6.15
C ASP A 132 4.92 11.50 -4.87
N THR A 133 5.68 12.37 -4.24
CA THR A 133 5.33 13.04 -2.99
C THR A 133 3.99 13.80 -3.04
N GLY A 134 3.62 14.31 -4.23
CA GLY A 134 2.39 15.07 -4.46
C GLY A 134 1.19 14.23 -4.91
N TYR A 135 1.35 12.93 -5.13
CA TYR A 135 0.26 12.10 -5.63
C TYR A 135 -0.84 11.89 -4.56
N ARG A 136 -2.08 12.19 -4.90
CA ARG A 136 -3.26 12.09 -4.01
C ARG A 136 -4.41 11.28 -4.60
N GLY A 137 -4.19 10.67 -5.77
CA GLY A 137 -5.16 9.76 -6.40
C GLY A 137 -5.17 8.37 -5.78
N ASN A 138 -6.10 7.55 -6.21
CA ASN A 138 -6.10 6.14 -5.86
C ASN A 138 -4.84 5.46 -6.40
N LEU A 139 -4.24 4.60 -5.59
CA LEU A 139 -3.13 3.77 -6.04
C LEU A 139 -3.62 2.82 -7.14
N MET A 140 -2.87 2.79 -8.22
CA MET A 140 -3.14 1.92 -9.36
C MET A 140 -2.01 0.90 -9.49
N THR A 141 -2.36 -0.33 -9.85
CA THR A 141 -1.36 -1.36 -10.15
C THR A 141 -1.57 -1.88 -11.57
N ALA A 142 -0.51 -1.91 -12.35
CA ALA A 142 -0.53 -2.44 -13.71
C ALA A 142 -0.14 -3.92 -13.68
N VAL A 143 -1.12 -4.81 -13.84
CA VAL A 143 -0.92 -6.26 -13.75
C VAL A 143 -0.98 -6.86 -15.14
N ARG A 144 -0.03 -7.73 -15.46
CA ARG A 144 0.00 -8.52 -16.69
C ARG A 144 -0.14 -9.99 -16.35
N ASN A 145 -1.01 -10.69 -17.08
CA ASN A 145 -1.13 -12.14 -17.03
C ASN A 145 -0.23 -12.76 -18.11
N LEU A 146 0.74 -13.57 -17.70
CA LEU A 146 1.69 -14.26 -18.58
C LEU A 146 1.23 -15.68 -18.94
N SER A 147 0.05 -16.12 -18.50
CA SER A 147 -0.49 -17.43 -18.90
C SER A 147 -0.71 -17.46 -20.41
N ASN A 148 -0.43 -18.58 -21.03
CA ASN A 148 -0.64 -18.73 -22.48
C ASN A 148 -2.10 -19.05 -22.86
N GLU A 149 -2.93 -19.49 -21.93
CA GLU A 149 -4.21 -20.10 -22.25
C GLU A 149 -5.41 -19.57 -21.45
N ASN A 150 -5.19 -19.06 -20.23
CA ASN A 150 -6.29 -18.78 -19.31
C ASN A 150 -6.26 -17.39 -18.68
N ASN A 151 -7.43 -16.87 -18.41
CA ASN A 151 -7.58 -15.75 -17.49
C ASN A 151 -7.15 -16.19 -16.08
N TYR A 152 -6.71 -15.25 -15.29
CA TYR A 152 -6.37 -15.49 -13.89
C TYR A 152 -7.23 -14.63 -12.98
N THR A 153 -7.94 -15.27 -12.07
CA THR A 153 -8.77 -14.56 -11.09
C THR A 153 -7.95 -14.15 -9.89
N ILE A 154 -7.88 -12.85 -9.64
CA ILE A 154 -7.37 -12.30 -8.38
C ILE A 154 -8.55 -12.26 -7.41
N GLU A 155 -8.43 -12.95 -6.30
CA GLU A 155 -9.48 -12.97 -5.27
C GLU A 155 -9.53 -11.65 -4.49
N LYS A 156 -10.75 -11.25 -4.09
CA LYS A 156 -10.98 -10.10 -3.22
C LYS A 156 -10.13 -10.18 -1.96
N HIS A 157 -9.54 -9.07 -1.57
CA HIS A 157 -8.66 -8.91 -0.41
C HIS A 157 -7.37 -9.75 -0.45
N SER A 158 -7.02 -10.32 -1.60
CA SER A 158 -5.71 -10.92 -1.79
C SER A 158 -4.61 -9.86 -1.80
N ARG A 159 -3.39 -10.31 -1.60
CA ARG A 159 -2.17 -9.50 -1.58
C ARG A 159 -1.15 -10.17 -2.49
N LEU A 160 -0.73 -9.50 -3.52
CA LEU A 160 0.22 -10.04 -4.51
C LEU A 160 1.54 -9.28 -4.49
#